data_e2d2343766ec2664527af78f9afa4a93
#
_entry.id   e2d2343766ec2664527af78f9afa4a93
#
_cell.length_a   1.000
_cell.length_b   1.000
_cell.length_c   1.000
_cell.angle_alpha   90.00
_cell.angle_beta   90.00
_cell.angle_gamma   90.00
#
_symmetry.space_group_name_H-M   'P 1'
#
loop_
_entity.id
_entity.type
_entity.pdbx_description
1 polymer ?
#
loop_
_entity_poly.entity_id
_entity_poly.type
_entity_poly.pdbx_seq_one_letter_code
_entity_poly.pdbx_strand_id
1 'polypeptide(L)'
;KNVDENSIENIDYKNMYSIENVKSGDIIAELILGKVGKDGIDVFGGVIKRKVKNKLKLRIGVGCKIEDTKVVATTEGRPSIKNGVFNVFKTFETSKDVDIKSGNIDFIGDVKINGNIKEGMKVTSGNSVEVNGNVERGTISAQGEVRVAGSVISSTITAGTKDLDRQLYVDKDRKSV
;
A
#
# COMPACT_ATOMS: atom_id res chain seq x y z
N LYS A 1 -12.52 39.86 -11.88
CA LYS A 1 -11.39 39.06 -11.40
C LYS A 1 -11.08 38.09 -12.52
N ASN A 2 -9.98 38.35 -13.22
CA ASN A 2 -9.48 37.46 -14.27
C ASN A 2 -8.96 36.19 -13.59
N VAL A 3 -9.52 35.06 -13.95
CA VAL A 3 -8.98 33.75 -13.64
C VAL A 3 -7.93 33.49 -14.72
N ASP A 4 -6.66 33.39 -14.34
CA ASP A 4 -5.59 33.01 -15.24
C ASP A 4 -5.81 31.57 -15.74
N GLU A 5 -6.24 31.44 -16.98
CA GLU A 5 -6.49 30.15 -17.66
C GLU A 5 -5.20 29.42 -18.06
N ASN A 6 -4.02 29.83 -17.59
CA ASN A 6 -2.72 29.26 -18.01
C ASN A 6 -1.98 28.44 -16.95
N SER A 7 -2.62 28.08 -15.86
CA SER A 7 -2.06 27.06 -14.96
C SER A 7 -2.76 25.72 -15.15
N ILE A 8 -2.60 25.12 -16.33
CA ILE A 8 -2.78 23.67 -16.48
C ILE A 8 -1.54 23.08 -15.80
N GLU A 9 -1.61 22.87 -14.48
CA GLU A 9 -0.68 22.01 -13.79
C GLU A 9 -0.63 20.69 -14.56
N ASN A 10 0.57 20.29 -15.01
CA ASN A 10 0.79 18.99 -15.61
C ASN A 10 0.43 17.93 -14.54
N ILE A 11 -0.79 17.44 -14.59
CA ILE A 11 -1.26 16.39 -13.70
C ILE A 11 -0.45 15.15 -14.06
N ASP A 12 0.46 14.76 -13.16
CA ASP A 12 1.24 13.54 -13.31
C ASP A 12 0.38 12.31 -12.99
N TYR A 13 -0.35 11.84 -14.00
CA TYR A 13 -1.24 10.68 -13.89
C TYR A 13 -0.50 9.40 -13.45
N LYS A 14 0.81 9.32 -13.64
CA LYS A 14 1.61 8.14 -13.27
C LYS A 14 1.84 8.02 -11.77
N ASN A 15 1.84 9.13 -11.05
CA ASN A 15 2.05 9.19 -9.60
C ASN A 15 0.76 9.50 -8.81
N MET A 16 -0.40 9.43 -9.46
CA MET A 16 -1.69 9.76 -8.85
C MET A 16 -2.14 8.72 -7.78
N TYR A 17 -1.64 7.49 -7.87
CA TYR A 17 -1.94 6.42 -6.93
C TYR A 17 -0.68 6.06 -6.13
N SER A 18 -0.45 6.75 -5.01
CA SER A 18 0.62 6.37 -4.11
C SER A 18 0.13 5.30 -3.13
N ILE A 19 0.93 4.25 -2.95
CA ILE A 19 0.65 3.24 -1.91
C ILE A 19 1.10 3.83 -0.58
N GLU A 20 0.18 3.92 0.38
CA GLU A 20 0.54 4.33 1.73
C GLU A 20 1.47 3.30 2.36
N ASN A 21 2.63 3.75 2.79
CA ASN A 21 3.64 2.95 3.47
C ASN A 21 3.71 3.38 4.94
N VAL A 22 3.77 2.41 5.84
CA VAL A 22 4.04 2.63 7.27
C VAL A 22 5.29 1.89 7.69
N LYS A 23 6.00 2.45 8.67
CA LYS A 23 7.17 1.84 9.30
C LYS A 23 6.78 1.21 10.63
N SER A 24 7.64 0.32 11.14
CA SER A 24 7.47 -0.21 12.48
C SER A 24 7.50 0.93 13.52
N GLY A 25 6.50 0.97 14.38
CA GLY A 25 6.30 2.03 15.37
C GLY A 25 5.31 3.11 14.96
N ASP A 26 4.89 3.19 13.70
CA ASP A 26 3.93 4.19 13.25
C ASP A 26 2.53 3.92 13.81
N ILE A 27 1.82 5.00 14.16
CA ILE A 27 0.43 4.94 14.61
C ILE A 27 -0.48 4.86 13.40
N ILE A 28 -1.20 3.74 13.25
CA ILE A 28 -2.13 3.50 12.15
C ILE A 28 -3.51 4.09 12.44
N ALA A 29 -3.95 3.97 13.70
CA ALA A 29 -5.26 4.44 14.13
C ALA A 29 -5.27 4.77 15.61
N GLU A 30 -6.16 5.68 15.99
CA GLU A 30 -6.39 6.04 17.39
C GLU A 30 -7.89 5.97 17.71
N LEU A 31 -8.23 5.33 18.82
CA LEU A 31 -9.59 5.30 19.33
C LEU A 31 -9.89 6.54 20.16
N ILE A 32 -10.62 7.48 19.58
CA ILE A 32 -11.11 8.66 20.28
C ILE A 32 -12.37 8.30 21.03
N LEU A 33 -12.31 8.30 22.36
CA LEU A 33 -13.47 8.03 23.20
C LEU A 33 -14.40 9.24 23.16
N GLY A 34 -15.65 9.00 22.76
CA GLY A 34 -16.70 10.03 22.81
C GLY A 34 -17.04 10.45 24.24
N LYS A 35 -17.54 11.68 24.39
CA LYS A 35 -18.03 12.16 25.67
C LYS A 35 -19.23 11.34 26.13
N VAL A 36 -19.27 11.06 27.43
CA VAL A 36 -20.38 10.37 28.07
C VAL A 36 -21.60 11.30 28.06
N GLY A 37 -22.69 10.90 27.38
CA GLY A 37 -23.93 11.68 27.38
C GLY A 37 -24.54 11.80 28.78
N LYS A 38 -25.39 12.78 29.00
CA LYS A 38 -26.16 12.98 30.26
C LYS A 38 -27.55 12.36 30.11
N ASP A 39 -28.15 12.01 31.22
CA ASP A 39 -29.55 11.62 31.24
C ASP A 39 -30.44 12.80 30.84
N GLY A 40 -31.51 12.53 30.13
CA GLY A 40 -32.50 13.54 29.73
C GLY A 40 -33.60 13.66 30.81
N ILE A 41 -34.41 14.71 30.69
CA ILE A 41 -35.63 14.89 31.51
C ILE A 41 -36.81 15.03 30.54
N ASP A 42 -37.88 14.31 30.77
CA ASP A 42 -39.12 14.43 29.99
C ASP A 42 -39.93 15.67 30.41
N VAL A 43 -41.01 15.93 29.70
CA VAL A 43 -41.86 17.10 29.92
C VAL A 43 -42.64 17.04 31.25
N PHE A 44 -42.67 15.90 31.90
CA PHE A 44 -43.30 15.67 33.21
C PHE A 44 -42.28 15.63 34.37
N GLY A 45 -40.96 15.90 34.08
CA GLY A 45 -39.91 15.86 35.08
C GLY A 45 -39.31 14.47 35.31
N GLY A 46 -39.73 13.46 34.52
CA GLY A 46 -39.20 12.09 34.61
C GLY A 46 -37.80 11.98 34.01
N VAL A 47 -36.92 11.22 34.65
CA VAL A 47 -35.56 11.02 34.14
C VAL A 47 -35.53 9.98 33.03
N ILE A 48 -35.10 10.40 31.84
CA ILE A 48 -34.86 9.50 30.70
C ILE A 48 -33.38 9.08 30.77
N LYS A 49 -33.14 7.84 31.17
CA LYS A 49 -31.76 7.31 31.21
C LYS A 49 -31.14 7.25 29.82
N ARG A 50 -29.93 7.76 29.70
CA ARG A 50 -29.14 7.67 28.47
C ARG A 50 -28.94 6.22 28.03
N LYS A 51 -29.00 5.95 26.73
CA LYS A 51 -28.64 4.66 26.20
C LYS A 51 -27.08 4.59 26.14
N VAL A 52 -26.51 3.63 26.88
CA VAL A 52 -25.07 3.33 26.78
C VAL A 52 -24.85 2.53 25.50
N LYS A 53 -24.19 3.15 24.51
CA LYS A 53 -23.77 2.42 23.31
C LYS A 53 -22.57 1.52 23.67
N ASN A 54 -22.51 0.34 23.07
CA ASN A 54 -21.37 -0.56 23.22
C ASN A 54 -20.07 0.19 22.83
N LYS A 55 -19.04 0.05 23.66
CA LYS A 55 -17.72 0.61 23.36
C LYS A 55 -17.19 -0.02 22.08
N LEU A 56 -16.75 0.80 21.14
CA LEU A 56 -16.02 0.33 19.97
C LEU A 56 -14.75 -0.39 20.46
N LYS A 57 -14.52 -1.61 19.97
CA LYS A 57 -13.31 -2.36 20.28
C LYS A 57 -12.39 -2.33 19.05
N LEU A 58 -11.15 -1.93 19.25
CA LEU A 58 -10.12 -2.06 18.24
C LEU A 58 -9.84 -3.56 18.00
N ARG A 59 -9.81 -3.97 16.75
CA ARG A 59 -9.43 -5.32 16.33
C ARG A 59 -8.18 -5.24 15.48
N ILE A 60 -7.20 -6.04 15.83
CA ILE A 60 -5.92 -6.11 15.10
C ILE A 60 -5.73 -7.50 14.50
N GLY A 61 -5.04 -7.54 13.38
CA GLY A 61 -4.57 -8.74 12.72
C GLY A 61 -3.04 -8.74 12.58
N VAL A 62 -2.56 -9.07 11.39
CA VAL A 62 -1.12 -9.21 11.12
C VAL A 62 -0.42 -7.85 11.15
N GLY A 63 0.78 -7.80 11.72
CA GLY A 63 1.66 -6.64 11.67
C GLY A 63 1.22 -5.44 12.51
N CYS A 64 0.30 -5.63 13.47
CA CYS A 64 -0.21 -4.58 14.35
C CYS A 64 -0.20 -5.01 15.80
N LYS A 65 -0.11 -4.02 16.71
CA LYS A 65 -0.35 -4.18 18.15
C LYS A 65 -1.25 -3.04 18.65
N ILE A 66 -1.92 -3.26 19.77
CA ILE A 66 -2.68 -2.20 20.46
C ILE A 66 -1.83 -1.71 21.63
N GLU A 67 -1.63 -0.40 21.67
CA GLU A 67 -1.05 0.31 22.80
C GLU A 67 -2.08 1.32 23.30
N ASP A 68 -2.64 1.10 24.48
CA ASP A 68 -3.72 1.90 25.08
C ASP A 68 -4.92 2.05 24.13
N THR A 69 -5.07 3.20 23.51
CA THR A 69 -6.13 3.54 22.56
C THR A 69 -5.65 3.58 21.10
N LYS A 70 -4.38 3.20 20.85
CA LYS A 70 -3.73 3.32 19.54
C LYS A 70 -3.45 1.95 18.94
N VAL A 71 -3.59 1.87 17.62
CA VAL A 71 -3.10 0.75 16.82
C VAL A 71 -1.76 1.16 16.24
N VAL A 72 -0.71 0.41 16.58
CA VAL A 72 0.67 0.69 16.17
C VAL A 72 1.14 -0.43 15.23
N ALA A 73 1.86 -0.07 14.18
CA ALA A 73 2.50 -1.02 13.29
C ALA A 73 3.67 -1.71 14.01
N THR A 74 3.75 -3.03 13.94
CA THR A 74 4.90 -3.82 14.43
C THR A 74 5.88 -4.15 13.32
N THR A 75 5.47 -3.95 12.07
CA THR A 75 6.27 -4.20 10.88
C THR A 75 6.05 -3.08 9.87
N GLU A 76 7.02 -2.86 9.02
CA GLU A 76 6.86 -1.99 7.85
C GLU A 76 5.96 -2.65 6.80
N GLY A 77 5.25 -1.84 6.02
CA GLY A 77 4.39 -2.33 4.95
C GLY A 77 3.18 -1.44 4.67
N ARG A 78 2.16 -2.04 4.05
CA ARG A 78 0.92 -1.37 3.68
C ARG A 78 -0.14 -1.56 4.77
N PRO A 79 -0.67 -0.46 5.36
CA PRO A 79 -1.80 -0.55 6.26
C PRO A 79 -3.08 -0.93 5.50
N SER A 80 -3.91 -1.74 6.10
CA SER A 80 -5.19 -2.16 5.54
C SER A 80 -6.23 -2.37 6.64
N ILE A 81 -7.46 -1.92 6.38
CA ILE A 81 -8.61 -2.18 7.25
C ILE A 81 -9.59 -3.06 6.48
N LYS A 82 -9.80 -4.27 6.98
CA LYS A 82 -10.78 -5.20 6.41
C LYS A 82 -11.71 -5.70 7.51
N ASN A 83 -13.02 -5.51 7.33
CA ASN A 83 -14.05 -5.89 8.31
C ASN A 83 -13.79 -5.33 9.73
N GLY A 84 -13.25 -4.11 9.82
CA GLY A 84 -12.91 -3.47 11.10
C GLY A 84 -11.67 -4.04 11.79
N VAL A 85 -10.87 -4.85 11.09
CA VAL A 85 -9.58 -5.40 11.56
C VAL A 85 -8.45 -4.65 10.88
N PHE A 86 -7.53 -4.10 11.67
CA PHE A 86 -6.34 -3.39 11.20
C PHE A 86 -5.21 -4.39 10.94
N ASN A 87 -4.59 -4.29 9.77
CA ASN A 87 -3.47 -5.14 9.36
C ASN A 87 -2.38 -4.28 8.72
N VAL A 88 -1.14 -4.76 8.78
CA VAL A 88 -0.02 -4.25 7.97
C VAL A 88 0.59 -5.43 7.21
N PHE A 89 0.57 -5.33 5.88
CA PHE A 89 1.11 -6.37 5.01
C PHE A 89 2.47 -5.96 4.48
N LYS A 90 3.47 -6.84 4.62
CA LYS A 90 4.83 -6.65 4.10
C LYS A 90 4.91 -6.80 2.59
N THR A 91 3.90 -7.39 1.96
CA THR A 91 3.85 -7.64 0.52
C THR A 91 2.68 -6.88 -0.09
N PHE A 92 2.96 -6.15 -1.16
CA PHE A 92 1.95 -5.58 -2.04
C PHE A 92 1.71 -6.54 -3.20
N GLU A 93 0.50 -7.07 -3.32
CA GLU A 93 0.11 -7.97 -4.41
C GLU A 93 -0.96 -7.33 -5.27
N THR A 94 -0.78 -7.40 -6.60
CA THR A 94 -1.79 -7.03 -7.60
C THR A 94 -1.93 -8.13 -8.64
N SER A 95 -3.20 -8.41 -9.02
CA SER A 95 -3.52 -9.30 -10.14
C SER A 95 -3.74 -8.57 -11.46
N LYS A 96 -3.65 -7.24 -11.44
CA LYS A 96 -3.82 -6.38 -12.63
C LYS A 96 -2.48 -6.00 -13.22
N ASP A 97 -2.50 -5.59 -14.50
CA ASP A 97 -1.38 -4.95 -15.14
C ASP A 97 -1.01 -3.63 -14.45
N VAL A 98 0.27 -3.31 -14.45
CA VAL A 98 0.76 -1.99 -14.06
C VAL A 98 0.75 -1.12 -15.33
N ASP A 99 -0.21 -0.23 -15.41
CA ASP A 99 -0.48 0.65 -16.54
C ASP A 99 -0.77 2.09 -16.08
N ILE A 100 -1.12 2.98 -17.00
CA ILE A 100 -1.45 4.39 -16.68
C ILE A 100 -2.63 4.49 -15.71
N LYS A 101 -3.54 3.51 -15.68
CA LYS A 101 -4.70 3.53 -14.78
C LYS A 101 -4.33 3.11 -13.35
N SER A 102 -3.42 2.16 -13.21
CA SER A 102 -2.92 1.73 -11.91
C SER A 102 -1.81 2.63 -11.36
N GLY A 103 -1.13 3.38 -12.24
CA GLY A 103 -0.01 4.24 -11.90
C GLY A 103 1.27 3.48 -11.58
N ASN A 104 2.29 4.22 -11.18
CA ASN A 104 3.56 3.66 -10.69
C ASN A 104 3.36 2.99 -9.34
N ILE A 105 4.19 1.99 -9.05
CA ILE A 105 4.23 1.32 -7.75
C ILE A 105 5.49 1.73 -7.02
N ASP A 106 5.34 2.27 -5.81
CA ASP A 106 6.44 2.55 -4.88
C ASP A 106 6.08 1.95 -3.52
N PHE A 107 6.78 0.88 -3.12
CA PHE A 107 6.46 0.13 -1.93
C PHE A 107 7.70 -0.24 -1.13
N ILE A 108 7.63 -0.06 0.18
CA ILE A 108 8.74 -0.29 1.11
C ILE A 108 9.10 -1.79 1.28
N GLY A 109 8.15 -2.71 1.07
CA GLY A 109 8.31 -4.15 1.20
C GLY A 109 8.41 -4.87 -0.14
N ASP A 110 7.94 -6.13 -0.18
CA ASP A 110 7.91 -6.95 -1.39
C ASP A 110 6.77 -6.57 -2.31
N VAL A 111 7.02 -6.60 -3.63
CA VAL A 111 6.01 -6.33 -4.66
C VAL A 111 5.80 -7.59 -5.49
N LYS A 112 4.54 -8.05 -5.58
CA LYS A 112 4.14 -9.16 -6.44
C LYS A 112 3.10 -8.71 -7.45
N ILE A 113 3.43 -8.86 -8.74
CA ILE A 113 2.59 -8.48 -9.87
C ILE A 113 2.25 -9.73 -10.66
N ASN A 114 0.96 -10.13 -10.62
CA ASN A 114 0.48 -11.29 -11.40
C ASN A 114 0.14 -10.91 -12.86
N GLY A 115 0.09 -9.62 -13.18
CA GLY A 115 -0.08 -9.06 -14.52
C GLY A 115 1.23 -8.62 -15.17
N ASN A 116 1.11 -7.77 -16.18
CA ASN A 116 2.24 -7.22 -16.94
C ASN A 116 2.61 -5.83 -16.45
N ILE A 117 3.84 -5.40 -16.73
CA ILE A 117 4.25 -4.01 -16.58
C ILE A 117 4.30 -3.40 -17.98
N LYS A 118 3.48 -2.35 -18.19
CA LYS A 118 3.33 -1.68 -19.46
C LYS A 118 4.31 -0.53 -19.63
N GLU A 119 4.41 -0.04 -20.87
CA GLU A 119 5.32 1.02 -21.27
C GLU A 119 5.28 2.26 -20.39
N GLY A 120 6.45 2.74 -20.00
CA GLY A 120 6.64 3.95 -19.22
C GLY A 120 6.23 3.85 -17.74
N MET A 121 5.90 2.63 -17.26
CA MET A 121 5.58 2.40 -15.85
C MET A 121 6.84 2.11 -15.05
N LYS A 122 6.82 2.55 -13.78
CA LYS A 122 7.90 2.35 -12.83
C LYS A 122 7.41 1.57 -11.62
N VAL A 123 8.17 0.54 -11.25
CA VAL A 123 7.95 -0.25 -10.05
C VAL A 123 9.19 -0.15 -9.16
N THR A 124 9.01 0.37 -7.95
CA THR A 124 10.07 0.48 -6.95
C THR A 124 9.69 -0.36 -5.73
N SER A 125 10.64 -1.14 -5.23
CA SER A 125 10.47 -1.97 -4.04
C SER A 125 11.65 -1.78 -3.09
N GLY A 126 11.35 -1.65 -1.81
CA GLY A 126 12.37 -1.64 -0.74
C GLY A 126 12.93 -3.03 -0.45
N ASN A 127 12.36 -4.10 -0.99
CA ASN A 127 12.85 -5.46 -0.89
C ASN A 127 12.85 -6.14 -2.27
N SER A 128 12.01 -7.12 -2.54
CA SER A 128 12.04 -7.91 -3.77
C SER A 128 10.83 -7.63 -4.67
N VAL A 129 11.00 -7.82 -5.99
CA VAL A 129 9.93 -7.70 -6.99
C VAL A 129 9.76 -9.04 -7.70
N GLU A 130 8.54 -9.56 -7.72
CA GLU A 130 8.14 -10.72 -8.51
C GLU A 130 7.10 -10.29 -9.55
N VAL A 131 7.38 -10.55 -10.83
CA VAL A 131 6.45 -10.28 -11.95
C VAL A 131 6.16 -11.59 -12.66
N ASN A 132 4.91 -12.03 -12.64
CA ASN A 132 4.48 -13.27 -13.32
C ASN A 132 4.15 -13.05 -14.81
N GLY A 133 3.93 -11.81 -15.22
CA GLY A 133 3.72 -11.39 -16.62
C GLY A 133 4.97 -10.86 -17.29
N ASN A 134 4.75 -10.11 -18.38
CA ASN A 134 5.79 -9.50 -19.18
C ASN A 134 6.12 -8.08 -18.70
N VAL A 135 7.34 -7.64 -19.00
CA VAL A 135 7.79 -6.25 -18.78
C VAL A 135 8.13 -5.61 -20.12
N GLU A 136 7.34 -4.62 -20.52
CA GLU A 136 7.49 -3.94 -21.81
C GLU A 136 7.82 -2.46 -21.59
N ARG A 137 9.03 -2.03 -21.97
CA ARG A 137 9.50 -0.63 -21.86
C ARG A 137 9.21 0.01 -20.50
N GLY A 138 9.30 -0.81 -19.43
CA GLY A 138 9.12 -0.43 -18.05
C GLY A 138 10.42 -0.29 -17.28
N THR A 139 10.35 0.22 -16.07
CA THR A 139 11.48 0.32 -15.14
C THR A 139 11.16 -0.40 -13.85
N ILE A 140 12.01 -1.34 -13.45
CA ILE A 140 11.92 -2.01 -12.14
C ILE A 140 13.17 -1.69 -11.34
N SER A 141 12.98 -1.27 -10.09
CA SER A 141 14.05 -1.03 -9.13
C SER A 141 13.73 -1.74 -7.81
N ALA A 142 14.55 -2.70 -7.41
CA ALA A 142 14.42 -3.41 -6.14
C ALA A 142 15.71 -3.36 -5.35
N GLN A 143 15.60 -3.21 -4.02
CA GLN A 143 16.76 -3.30 -3.14
C GLN A 143 17.22 -4.75 -2.95
N GLY A 144 16.34 -5.71 -3.15
CA GLY A 144 16.60 -7.14 -3.11
C GLY A 144 16.61 -7.77 -4.50
N GLU A 145 15.91 -8.90 -4.64
CA GLU A 145 15.82 -9.69 -5.87
C GLU A 145 14.74 -9.18 -6.81
N VAL A 146 14.97 -9.29 -8.13
CA VAL A 146 13.92 -9.14 -9.14
C VAL A 146 13.76 -10.45 -9.88
N ARG A 147 12.54 -10.97 -9.89
CA ARG A 147 12.15 -12.17 -10.63
C ARG A 147 11.08 -11.83 -11.64
N VAL A 148 11.30 -12.14 -12.91
CA VAL A 148 10.33 -11.99 -14.00
C VAL A 148 10.12 -13.35 -14.65
N ALA A 149 8.90 -13.87 -14.59
CA ALA A 149 8.57 -15.16 -15.20
C ALA A 149 8.28 -15.06 -16.70
N GLY A 150 7.83 -13.87 -17.15
CA GLY A 150 7.57 -13.59 -18.56
C GLY A 150 8.76 -13.01 -19.31
N SER A 151 8.48 -12.34 -20.43
CA SER A 151 9.48 -11.69 -21.28
C SER A 151 9.82 -10.28 -20.79
N VAL A 152 11.05 -9.88 -20.96
CA VAL A 152 11.52 -8.51 -20.70
C VAL A 152 11.92 -7.87 -22.01
N ILE A 153 11.22 -6.80 -22.42
CA ILE A 153 11.42 -6.15 -23.72
C ILE A 153 11.76 -4.66 -23.49
N SER A 154 12.95 -4.25 -23.93
CA SER A 154 13.40 -2.84 -23.89
C SER A 154 13.19 -2.16 -22.54
N SER A 155 13.42 -2.87 -21.45
CA SER A 155 13.13 -2.42 -20.09
C SER A 155 14.41 -2.27 -19.26
N THR A 156 14.35 -1.43 -18.21
CA THR A 156 15.44 -1.24 -17.28
C THR A 156 15.12 -1.96 -15.98
N ILE A 157 16.01 -2.87 -15.55
CA ILE A 157 15.87 -3.61 -14.29
C ILE A 157 17.11 -3.38 -13.44
N THR A 158 16.90 -2.90 -12.21
CA THR A 158 17.94 -2.71 -11.20
C THR A 158 17.58 -3.54 -9.98
N ALA A 159 18.52 -4.38 -9.52
CA ALA A 159 18.35 -5.26 -8.38
C ALA A 159 19.60 -5.25 -7.48
N GLY A 160 19.44 -5.58 -6.20
CA GLY A 160 20.56 -5.83 -5.31
C GLY A 160 21.33 -4.61 -4.86
N THR A 161 20.66 -3.48 -4.60
CA THR A 161 21.34 -2.26 -4.14
C THR A 161 21.83 -2.31 -2.69
N LYS A 162 21.43 -3.32 -1.91
CA LYS A 162 21.79 -3.45 -0.48
C LYS A 162 23.01 -4.32 -0.21
N ASP A 163 23.28 -5.33 -1.05
CA ASP A 163 24.41 -6.25 -0.86
C ASP A 163 25.00 -6.65 -2.21
N LEU A 164 26.29 -6.48 -2.37
CA LEU A 164 27.06 -6.77 -3.59
C LEU A 164 27.06 -8.26 -4.02
N ASP A 165 26.44 -9.15 -3.25
CA ASP A 165 26.48 -10.62 -3.43
C ASP A 165 25.18 -11.24 -3.99
N ARG A 166 24.17 -10.46 -4.37
CA ARG A 166 22.91 -11.04 -4.89
C ARG A 166 22.85 -10.98 -6.40
N GLN A 167 22.87 -12.17 -7.01
CA GLN A 167 22.84 -12.38 -8.46
C GLN A 167 21.45 -12.09 -9.04
N LEU A 168 21.44 -11.46 -10.22
CA LEU A 168 20.26 -11.30 -11.06
C LEU A 168 19.88 -12.67 -11.65
N TYR A 169 18.76 -13.25 -11.25
CA TYR A 169 18.21 -14.46 -11.87
C TYR A 169 17.24 -14.04 -12.99
N VAL A 170 17.67 -14.22 -14.22
CA VAL A 170 16.83 -14.20 -15.41
C VAL A 170 16.70 -15.64 -15.87
N ASP A 171 15.51 -16.22 -15.76
CA ASP A 171 15.24 -17.57 -16.29
C ASP A 171 15.29 -17.52 -17.82
N LYS A 172 16.37 -18.06 -18.38
CA LYS A 172 16.64 -18.04 -19.82
C LYS A 172 16.03 -19.23 -20.58
N ASP A 173 15.24 -20.08 -19.94
CA ASP A 173 14.72 -21.28 -20.57
C ASP A 173 13.33 -21.06 -21.22
N ARG A 174 13.30 -20.17 -22.23
CA ARG A 174 12.38 -20.35 -23.36
C ARG A 174 13.12 -20.03 -24.65
N LYS A 175 13.69 -21.07 -25.24
CA LYS A 175 14.08 -21.05 -26.66
C LYS A 175 12.85 -20.71 -27.48
N SER A 176 12.91 -19.58 -28.18
CA SER A 176 12.05 -19.32 -29.33
C SER A 176 12.33 -20.36 -30.39
N VAL A 177 11.29 -21.12 -30.75
CA VAL A 177 11.22 -21.90 -31.99
C VAL A 177 10.70 -20.96 -33.06
#